data_99df73d44438ba4db300500ab7d0d836
#
_entry.id   99df73d44438ba4db300500ab7d0d836
#
_cell.length_a   1.000
_cell.length_b   1.000
_cell.length_c   1.000
_cell.angle_alpha   90.00
_cell.angle_beta   90.00
_cell.angle_gamma   90.00
#
_symmetry.space_group_name_H-M   'P 1'
#
loop_
_entity.id
_entity.type
_entity.pdbx_description
1 polymer ?
#
loop_
_entity_poly.entity_id
_entity_poly.type
_entity_poly.pdbx_seq_one_letter_code
_entity_poly.pdbx_strand_id
1 'polypeptide(L)'
;MYDLVIVGGGAAGLTAALYASRSGLDCIVLDPSSPEGSSIALTDAVENYTGFSDIAGFDLIQHFYSHAKSFGANFVRQSLVGIRKNYDGFILECSDSEVKTKSV
;
A
#
# COMPACT_ATOMS: atom_id res chain seq x y z
N MET A 1 -11.05 -1.50 14.11
CA MET A 1 -10.36 -0.26 13.72
C MET A 1 -8.88 -0.55 13.50
N TYR A 2 -8.34 -0.19 12.36
CA TYR A 2 -6.94 -0.39 12.03
C TYR A 2 -6.03 0.58 12.79
N ASP A 3 -4.77 0.21 12.96
CA ASP A 3 -3.76 1.14 13.46
C ASP A 3 -3.37 2.14 12.38
N LEU A 4 -3.27 1.68 11.13
CA LEU A 4 -2.83 2.49 10.01
C LEU A 4 -3.54 2.06 8.72
N VAL A 5 -4.05 3.02 7.97
CA VAL A 5 -4.46 2.83 6.58
C VAL A 5 -3.48 3.58 5.69
N ILE A 6 -2.92 2.90 4.72
CA ILE A 6 -2.02 3.48 3.72
C ILE A 6 -2.81 3.65 2.43
N VAL A 7 -2.89 4.86 1.93
CA VAL A 7 -3.59 5.16 0.68
C VAL A 7 -2.56 5.23 -0.44
N GLY A 8 -2.69 4.31 -1.37
CA GLY A 8 -1.78 4.15 -2.48
C GLY A 8 -0.81 2.99 -2.29
N GLY A 9 -0.84 2.06 -3.23
CA GLY A 9 -0.03 0.84 -3.23
C GLY A 9 1.10 0.86 -4.24
N GLY A 10 1.71 2.01 -4.48
CA GLY A 10 2.95 2.12 -5.24
C GLY A 10 4.16 1.79 -4.36
N ALA A 11 5.36 2.13 -4.82
CA ALA A 11 6.60 1.82 -4.11
C ALA A 11 6.61 2.40 -2.69
N ALA A 12 6.20 3.65 -2.53
CA ALA A 12 6.18 4.31 -1.23
C ALA A 12 5.17 3.66 -0.28
N GLY A 13 3.95 3.41 -0.75
CA GLY A 13 2.90 2.79 0.06
C GLY A 13 3.24 1.37 0.46
N LEU A 14 3.79 0.57 -0.44
CA LEU A 14 4.22 -0.79 -0.14
C LEU A 14 5.40 -0.82 0.83
N THR A 15 6.31 0.13 0.73
CA THR A 15 7.41 0.27 1.69
C THR A 15 6.88 0.64 3.07
N ALA A 16 5.96 1.60 3.15
CA ALA A 16 5.31 1.95 4.42
C ALA A 16 4.58 0.74 5.03
N ALA A 17 3.88 -0.04 4.21
CA ALA A 17 3.18 -1.23 4.63
C ALA A 17 4.13 -2.30 5.19
N LEU A 18 5.29 -2.48 4.54
CA LEU A 18 6.32 -3.39 5.02
C LEU A 18 6.76 -3.02 6.44
N TYR A 19 7.13 -1.76 6.65
CA TYR A 19 7.59 -1.30 7.97
C TYR A 19 6.50 -1.34 9.03
N ALA A 20 5.29 -0.93 8.70
CA ALA A 20 4.16 -0.98 9.62
C ALA A 20 3.86 -2.40 10.07
N SER A 21 3.74 -3.33 9.12
CA SER A 21 3.44 -4.73 9.42
C SER A 21 4.57 -5.41 10.18
N ARG A 22 5.82 -5.14 9.80
CA ARG A 22 7.00 -5.66 10.48
C ARG A 22 7.07 -5.16 11.94
N SER A 23 6.55 -3.97 12.21
CA SER A 23 6.46 -3.41 13.56
C SER A 23 5.25 -3.91 14.35
N GLY A 24 4.45 -4.79 13.77
CA GLY A 24 3.29 -5.38 14.44
C GLY A 24 2.03 -4.53 14.42
N LEU A 25 1.97 -3.50 13.58
CA LEU A 25 0.77 -2.70 13.41
C LEU A 25 -0.25 -3.42 12.53
N ASP A 26 -1.52 -3.31 12.90
CA ASP A 26 -2.63 -3.75 12.04
C ASP A 26 -2.83 -2.71 10.95
N CYS A 27 -2.36 -3.01 9.75
CA CYS A 27 -2.44 -2.07 8.65
C CYS A 27 -3.05 -2.66 7.39
N ILE A 28 -3.70 -1.78 6.61
CA ILE A 28 -4.14 -2.10 5.26
C ILE A 28 -3.62 -1.08 4.27
N VAL A 29 -3.43 -1.54 3.03
CA VAL A 29 -3.15 -0.70 1.87
C VAL A 29 -4.41 -0.60 1.04
N LEU A 30 -4.87 0.62 0.81
CA LEU A 30 -6.05 0.94 0.03
C LEU A 30 -5.63 1.46 -1.33
N ASP A 31 -5.89 0.69 -2.38
CA ASP A 31 -5.55 1.07 -3.76
C ASP A 31 -6.41 0.25 -4.73
N PRO A 32 -7.10 0.90 -5.70
CA PRO A 32 -7.96 0.17 -6.64
C PRO A 32 -7.19 -0.68 -7.65
N SER A 33 -5.91 -0.42 -7.89
CA SER A 33 -5.16 -1.01 -8.99
C SER A 33 -3.81 -1.61 -8.63
N SER A 34 -3.37 -1.49 -7.38
CA SER A 34 -2.07 -2.04 -6.94
C SER A 34 -2.08 -3.58 -6.92
N PRO A 35 -0.95 -4.21 -7.23
CA PRO A 35 0.32 -3.59 -7.65
C PRO A 35 0.40 -3.30 -9.16
N GLU A 36 -0.46 -3.89 -9.98
CA GLU A 36 -0.33 -3.94 -11.44
C GLU A 36 -0.48 -2.56 -12.10
N GLY A 37 -1.31 -1.69 -11.51
CA GLY A 37 -1.57 -0.34 -12.02
C GLY A 37 -0.64 0.74 -11.50
N SER A 38 0.39 0.40 -10.75
CA SER A 38 1.35 1.37 -10.22
C SER A 38 2.24 1.94 -11.34
N SER A 39 2.78 3.14 -11.10
CA SER A 39 3.70 3.77 -12.06
C SER A 39 4.94 2.91 -12.33
N ILE A 40 5.45 2.22 -11.30
CA ILE A 40 6.59 1.33 -11.46
C ILE A 40 6.24 0.13 -12.34
N ALA A 41 5.05 -0.44 -12.20
CA ALA A 41 4.62 -1.57 -13.01
C ALA A 41 4.61 -1.25 -14.51
N LEU A 42 4.42 0.01 -14.87
CA LEU A 42 4.38 0.48 -16.26
C LEU A 42 5.76 0.83 -16.82
N THR A 43 6.80 0.76 -16.01
CA THR A 43 8.18 1.04 -16.42
C THR A 43 8.82 -0.22 -17.00
N ASP A 44 9.36 -0.13 -18.21
CA ASP A 44 9.93 -1.30 -18.90
C ASP A 44 11.13 -1.89 -18.19
N ALA A 45 12.05 -1.02 -17.74
CA ALA A 45 13.26 -1.47 -17.04
C ALA A 45 13.66 -0.47 -15.96
N VAL A 46 14.03 -0.99 -14.80
CA VAL A 46 14.57 -0.24 -13.67
C VAL A 46 16.01 -0.67 -13.47
N GLU A 47 16.94 0.24 -13.65
CA GLU A 47 18.39 -0.01 -13.63
C GLU A 47 19.07 0.53 -12.37
N ASN A 48 18.37 1.36 -11.62
CA ASN A 48 18.94 2.16 -10.53
C ASN A 48 18.32 1.86 -9.16
N TYR A 49 17.68 0.70 -9.03
CA TYR A 49 17.25 0.23 -7.72
C TYR A 49 18.30 -0.72 -7.15
N THR A 50 18.96 -0.31 -6.08
CA THR A 50 20.02 -1.10 -5.46
C THR A 50 19.51 -2.50 -5.07
N GLY A 51 20.21 -3.53 -5.50
CA GLY A 51 19.84 -4.92 -5.33
C GLY A 51 19.42 -5.58 -6.63
N PHE A 52 19.07 -4.79 -7.65
CA PHE A 52 18.73 -5.27 -8.98
C PHE A 52 19.48 -4.43 -10.02
N SER A 53 20.33 -5.07 -10.81
CA SER A 53 21.09 -4.36 -11.85
C SER A 53 20.20 -3.93 -13.02
N ASP A 54 19.18 -4.74 -13.31
CA ASP A 54 18.16 -4.47 -14.33
C ASP A 54 16.95 -5.38 -14.04
N ILE A 55 15.79 -4.78 -13.87
CA ILE A 55 14.55 -5.52 -13.60
C ILE A 55 13.37 -4.79 -14.22
N ALA A 56 12.45 -5.54 -14.82
CA ALA A 56 11.18 -4.96 -15.28
C ALA A 56 10.42 -4.35 -14.09
N GLY A 57 9.84 -3.17 -14.29
CA GLY A 57 9.11 -2.48 -13.24
C GLY A 57 7.97 -3.31 -12.67
N PHE A 58 7.26 -4.05 -13.53
CA PHE A 58 6.23 -5.00 -13.11
C PHE A 58 6.76 -6.03 -12.11
N ASP A 59 7.92 -6.62 -12.40
CA ASP A 59 8.52 -7.62 -11.51
C ASP A 59 9.00 -6.99 -10.21
N LEU A 60 9.58 -5.79 -10.27
CA LEU A 60 10.05 -5.08 -9.08
C LEU A 60 8.90 -4.78 -8.12
N ILE A 61 7.79 -4.27 -8.62
CA ILE A 61 6.64 -3.95 -7.74
C ILE A 61 6.01 -5.23 -7.16
N GLN A 62 6.06 -6.34 -7.87
CA GLN A 62 5.63 -7.63 -7.33
C GLN A 62 6.49 -8.08 -6.16
N HIS A 63 7.78 -7.82 -6.21
CA HIS A 63 8.68 -8.08 -5.06
C HIS A 63 8.27 -7.22 -3.85
N PHE A 64 7.98 -5.94 -4.06
CA PHE A 64 7.53 -5.05 -2.99
C PHE A 64 6.23 -5.53 -2.36
N TYR A 65 5.26 -5.88 -3.20
CA TYR A 65 3.96 -6.37 -2.78
C TYR A 65 4.08 -7.65 -1.94
N SER A 66 4.79 -8.64 -2.47
CA SER A 66 5.00 -9.92 -1.78
C SER A 66 5.75 -9.75 -0.48
N HIS A 67 6.72 -8.86 -0.43
CA HIS A 67 7.51 -8.58 0.77
C HIS A 67 6.63 -7.97 1.88
N ALA A 68 5.85 -6.96 1.57
CA ALA A 68 4.92 -6.36 2.53
C ALA A 68 3.89 -7.39 3.01
N LYS A 69 3.33 -8.18 2.10
CA LYS A 69 2.36 -9.22 2.42
C LYS A 69 2.93 -10.30 3.33
N SER A 70 4.20 -10.66 3.15
CA SER A 70 4.87 -11.68 3.98
C SER A 70 4.95 -11.31 5.46
N PHE A 71 4.92 -10.01 5.79
CA PHE A 71 4.88 -9.51 7.16
C PHE A 71 3.46 -9.25 7.68
N GLY A 72 2.44 -9.52 6.88
CA GLY A 72 1.05 -9.44 7.31
C GLY A 72 0.29 -8.21 6.84
N ALA A 73 0.83 -7.41 5.93
CA ALA A 73 0.08 -6.31 5.32
C ALA A 73 -1.13 -6.85 4.56
N ASN A 74 -2.28 -6.21 4.75
CA ASN A 74 -3.50 -6.51 4.05
C ASN A 74 -3.77 -5.48 2.97
N PHE A 75 -4.49 -5.88 1.92
CA PHE A 75 -4.73 -5.04 0.76
C PHE A 75 -6.22 -5.00 0.45
N VAL A 76 -6.73 -3.82 0.17
CA VAL A 76 -8.12 -3.60 -0.20
C VAL A 76 -8.17 -2.86 -1.53
N ARG A 77 -8.80 -3.47 -2.53
CA ARG A 77 -8.93 -2.90 -3.87
C ARG A 77 -10.14 -1.99 -3.96
N GLN A 78 -10.04 -0.84 -3.34
CA GLN A 78 -11.05 0.21 -3.39
C GLN A 78 -10.39 1.57 -3.56
N SER A 79 -11.13 2.50 -4.16
CA SER A 79 -10.72 3.89 -4.24
C SER A 79 -11.12 4.64 -2.99
N LEU A 80 -10.25 5.53 -2.55
CA LEU A 80 -10.57 6.49 -1.51
C LEU A 80 -11.43 7.60 -2.13
N VAL A 81 -12.58 7.89 -1.50
CA VAL A 81 -13.49 8.97 -1.90
C VAL A 81 -13.33 10.18 -1.01
N GLY A 82 -13.16 9.98 0.29
CA GLY A 82 -12.99 11.07 1.24
C GLY A 82 -12.42 10.61 2.56
N ILE A 83 -11.92 11.55 3.34
CA ILE A 83 -11.38 11.32 4.68
C ILE A 83 -12.07 12.31 5.62
N ARG A 84 -12.57 11.79 6.73
CA ARG A 84 -13.09 12.60 7.84
C ARG A 84 -12.29 12.31 9.10
N LYS A 85 -11.91 13.35 9.80
CA LYS A 85 -11.34 13.17 11.14
C LYS A 85 -12.47 13.00 12.14
N ASN A 86 -12.33 12.05 13.05
CA ASN A 86 -13.25 11.89 14.16
C ASN A 86 -12.49 11.97 15.50
N TYR A 87 -13.20 11.70 16.58
CA TYR A 87 -12.64 11.79 17.92
C TYR A 87 -11.45 10.82 18.13
N ASP A 88 -11.52 9.62 17.59
CA ASP A 88 -10.55 8.54 17.82
C ASP A 88 -9.51 8.39 16.71
N GLY A 89 -9.63 9.11 15.62
CA GLY A 89 -8.76 8.96 14.46
C GLY A 89 -9.43 9.44 13.18
N PHE A 90 -9.59 8.54 12.21
CA PHE A 90 -10.11 8.88 10.90
C PHE A 90 -11.13 7.87 10.40
N ILE A 91 -12.07 8.36 9.61
CA ILE A 91 -12.99 7.53 8.83
C ILE A 91 -12.68 7.79 7.36
N LEU A 92 -12.30 6.73 6.64
CA LEU A 92 -12.05 6.77 5.21
C LEU A 92 -13.28 6.28 4.48
N GLU A 93 -13.84 7.13 3.64
CA GLU A 93 -14.92 6.73 2.74
C GLU A 93 -14.30 6.14 1.48
N CYS A 94 -14.63 4.88 1.23
CA CYS A 94 -14.14 4.14 0.07
C CYS A 94 -15.29 3.91 -0.91
N SER A 95 -14.97 3.41 -2.11
CA SER A 95 -15.97 3.18 -3.15
C SER A 95 -17.10 2.24 -2.71
N ASP A 96 -16.82 1.25 -1.87
CA ASP A 96 -17.81 0.25 -1.46
C ASP A 96 -18.05 0.16 0.05
N SER A 97 -17.28 0.87 0.86
CA SER A 97 -17.33 0.75 2.32
C SER A 97 -16.71 1.94 3.03
N GLU A 98 -16.84 1.96 4.35
CA GLU A 98 -16.07 2.87 5.21
C GLU A 98 -15.03 2.06 5.98
N VAL A 99 -13.88 2.68 6.21
CA VAL A 99 -12.80 2.10 7.01
C VAL A 99 -12.43 3.07 8.12
N LYS A 100 -12.37 2.54 9.34
CA LYS A 100 -11.96 3.31 10.52
C LYS A 100 -10.53 2.98 10.88
N THR A 101 -9.75 4.01 11.19
CA THR A 101 -8.33 3.87 11.52
C THR A 101 -7.85 4.94 12.50
N LYS A 102 -6.80 4.61 13.23
CA LYS A 102 -6.16 5.57 14.15
C LYS A 102 -5.30 6.58 13.38
N SER A 103 -4.71 6.16 12.24
CA SER A 103 -3.81 7.00 11.45
C SER A 103 -3.89 6.68 9.96
N VAL A 104 -3.47 7.62 9.14
CA VAL A 104 -3.48 7.51 7.68
C VAL A 104 -2.12 7.95 7.14
#